data_a90e94f4ff2e71470bcfff6a96ea483a
#
_entry.id   a90e94f4ff2e71470bcfff6a96ea483a
#
_cell.length_a   1.000
_cell.length_b   1.000
_cell.length_c   1.000
_cell.angle_alpha   90.00
_cell.angle_beta   90.00
_cell.angle_gamma   90.00
#
_symmetry.space_group_name_H-M   'P 1'
#
loop_
_entity.id
_entity.type
_entity.pdbx_description
1 polymer ?
#
loop_
_entity_poly.entity_id
_entity_poly.type
_entity_poly.pdbx_seq_one_letter_code
_entity_poly.pdbx_strand_id
1 'polypeptide(L)'
;MTLPIPAEVEAVFREFRTCEFSTVAADGTPITWPMLPFFRASTGQFMTTTSIGLPDKAFNIRRNPRVSLLFSDPTGSGLFDPPAVLVQGDAVAPDEVKTSIGGFENEVMLVYRRQPAGTMYTSNPAMRWFSDWYFMRLEITVTPRRILFWEHGDLFATPAVVEAIHVG
;
A
#
# COMPACT_ATOMS: atom_id res chain seq x y z
N MET A 1 17.09 0.70 -8.72
CA MET A 1 17.84 1.42 -7.67
C MET A 1 17.18 1.11 -6.35
N THR A 2 17.84 0.38 -5.46
CA THR A 2 17.22 -0.12 -4.23
C THR A 2 17.65 0.80 -3.08
N LEU A 3 16.67 1.35 -2.34
CA LEU A 3 16.93 2.08 -1.09
C LEU A 3 17.54 1.09 -0.07
N PRO A 4 18.57 1.44 0.68
CA PRO A 4 19.05 0.64 1.80
C PRO A 4 18.06 0.74 2.97
N ILE A 5 16.98 -0.04 2.89
CA ILE A 5 15.92 -0.04 3.91
C ILE A 5 16.39 -0.89 5.09
N PRO A 6 16.36 -0.37 6.35
CA PRO A 6 16.65 -1.15 7.53
C PRO A 6 15.74 -2.37 7.66
N ALA A 7 16.25 -3.47 8.21
CA ALA A 7 15.51 -4.74 8.29
C ALA A 7 14.21 -4.62 9.11
N GLU A 8 14.21 -3.83 10.18
CA GLU A 8 13.04 -3.54 11.01
C GLU A 8 11.96 -2.77 10.26
N VAL A 9 12.35 -1.84 9.36
CA VAL A 9 11.42 -1.10 8.50
C VAL A 9 10.83 -2.03 7.43
N GLU A 10 11.66 -2.88 6.82
CA GLU A 10 11.17 -3.88 5.86
C GLU A 10 10.21 -4.88 6.51
N ALA A 11 10.44 -5.27 7.77
CA ALA A 11 9.53 -6.11 8.53
C ALA A 11 8.15 -5.45 8.71
N VAL A 12 8.10 -4.14 8.98
CA VAL A 12 6.84 -3.38 9.04
C VAL A 12 6.08 -3.49 7.71
N PHE A 13 6.74 -3.29 6.57
CA PHE A 13 6.10 -3.39 5.26
C PHE A 13 5.54 -4.78 4.96
N ARG A 14 6.16 -5.83 5.49
CA ARG A 14 5.75 -7.21 5.28
C ARG A 14 4.66 -7.67 6.23
N GLU A 15 4.64 -7.18 7.48
CA GLU A 15 3.84 -7.77 8.54
C GLU A 15 2.64 -6.92 8.97
N PHE A 16 2.67 -5.58 8.77
CA PHE A 16 1.52 -4.75 9.11
C PHE A 16 0.33 -5.09 8.20
N ARG A 17 -0.85 -5.10 8.78
CA ARG A 17 -2.08 -5.50 8.10
C ARG A 17 -2.70 -4.39 7.27
N THR A 18 -2.40 -3.16 7.62
CA THR A 18 -2.92 -1.96 6.95
C THR A 18 -1.90 -0.83 7.01
N CYS A 19 -2.06 0.13 6.11
CA CYS A 19 -1.47 1.46 6.21
C CYS A 19 -2.51 2.51 5.86
N GLU A 20 -2.32 3.74 6.30
CA GLU A 20 -3.06 4.91 5.87
C GLU A 20 -2.47 5.43 4.57
N PHE A 21 -3.17 5.18 3.46
CA PHE A 21 -2.77 5.62 2.13
C PHE A 21 -3.42 6.95 1.77
N SER A 22 -2.61 7.99 1.60
CA SER A 22 -3.09 9.35 1.31
C SER A 22 -2.79 9.74 -0.14
N THR A 23 -3.78 10.37 -0.77
CA THR A 23 -3.71 11.01 -2.09
C THR A 23 -4.23 12.44 -2.01
N VAL A 24 -4.06 13.23 -3.05
CA VAL A 24 -4.53 14.61 -3.12
C VAL A 24 -5.68 14.70 -4.12
N ALA A 25 -6.84 15.18 -3.66
CA ALA A 25 -8.00 15.41 -4.51
C ALA A 25 -7.82 16.61 -5.46
N ALA A 26 -8.76 16.80 -6.39
CA ALA A 26 -8.68 17.86 -7.41
C ALA A 26 -8.63 19.27 -6.82
N ASP A 27 -9.26 19.48 -5.66
CA ASP A 27 -9.30 20.75 -4.93
C ASP A 27 -8.09 20.95 -3.99
N GLY A 28 -7.13 20.01 -3.97
CA GLY A 28 -5.97 20.04 -3.10
C GLY A 28 -6.19 19.38 -1.73
N THR A 29 -7.40 18.89 -1.44
CA THR A 29 -7.70 18.22 -0.17
C THR A 29 -6.96 16.88 -0.07
N PRO A 30 -6.21 16.60 1.00
CA PRO A 30 -5.66 15.28 1.25
C PRO A 30 -6.79 14.31 1.64
N ILE A 31 -6.82 13.16 0.98
CA ILE A 31 -7.80 12.10 1.26
C ILE A 31 -7.06 10.81 1.59
N THR A 32 -7.46 10.18 2.71
CA THR A 32 -6.78 9.00 3.25
C THR A 32 -7.73 7.81 3.34
N TRP A 33 -7.24 6.63 2.98
CA TRP A 33 -7.93 5.35 3.09
C TRP A 33 -7.05 4.30 3.78
N PRO A 34 -7.63 3.42 4.59
CA PRO A 34 -6.92 2.22 5.04
C PRO A 34 -6.71 1.30 3.83
N MET A 35 -5.47 0.90 3.59
CA MET A 35 -5.06 0.06 2.47
C MET A 35 -4.09 -1.02 2.95
N LEU A 36 -3.99 -2.10 2.18
CA LEU A 36 -2.91 -3.08 2.33
C LEU A 36 -2.04 -3.04 1.06
N PRO A 37 -0.91 -2.33 1.08
CA PRO A 37 0.05 -2.37 -0.01
C PRO A 37 0.99 -3.56 0.16
N PHE A 38 1.53 -4.04 -0.97
CA PHE A 38 2.55 -5.08 -1.02
C PHE A 38 3.90 -4.47 -1.33
N PHE A 39 4.87 -4.70 -0.47
CA PHE A 39 6.23 -4.27 -0.72
C PHE A 39 6.96 -5.30 -1.58
N ARG A 40 7.52 -4.86 -2.70
CA ARG A 40 8.37 -5.64 -3.60
C ARG A 40 9.83 -5.30 -3.35
N ALA A 41 10.50 -6.10 -2.55
CA ALA A 41 11.91 -5.87 -2.17
C ALA A 41 12.85 -5.82 -3.39
N SER A 42 12.55 -6.57 -4.47
CA SER A 42 13.36 -6.58 -5.70
C SER A 42 13.39 -5.25 -6.43
N THR A 43 12.33 -4.43 -6.32
CA THR A 43 12.22 -3.12 -6.97
C THR A 43 12.22 -1.96 -5.98
N GLY A 44 12.03 -2.23 -4.69
CA GLY A 44 11.84 -1.21 -3.65
C GLY A 44 10.52 -0.46 -3.76
N GLN A 45 9.53 -1.00 -4.48
CA GLN A 45 8.25 -0.38 -4.74
C GLN A 45 7.13 -1.03 -3.94
N PHE A 46 6.06 -0.26 -3.73
CA PHE A 46 4.81 -0.80 -3.23
C PHE A 46 3.80 -0.96 -4.35
N MET A 47 3.03 -2.04 -4.30
CA MET A 47 1.93 -2.29 -5.19
C MET A 47 0.64 -2.42 -4.37
N THR A 48 -0.42 -1.80 -4.84
CA THR A 48 -1.78 -1.98 -4.32
C THR A 48 -2.78 -1.89 -5.46
N THR A 49 -4.06 -2.10 -5.17
CA THR A 49 -5.11 -2.01 -6.18
C THR A 49 -6.32 -1.27 -5.63
N THR A 50 -7.10 -0.65 -6.52
CA THR A 50 -8.43 -0.12 -6.19
C THR A 50 -9.48 -0.72 -7.12
N SER A 51 -10.71 -0.93 -6.61
CA SER A 51 -11.83 -1.37 -7.43
C SER A 51 -12.22 -0.27 -8.43
N ILE A 52 -12.67 -0.65 -9.61
CA ILE A 52 -13.26 0.28 -10.58
C ILE A 52 -14.53 0.96 -10.05
N GLY A 53 -15.20 0.37 -9.06
CA GLY A 53 -16.34 0.99 -8.36
C GLY A 53 -15.95 2.05 -7.32
N LEU A 54 -14.64 2.16 -6.98
CA LEU A 54 -14.08 3.14 -6.05
C LEU A 54 -12.80 3.74 -6.64
N PRO A 55 -12.86 4.41 -7.81
CA PRO A 55 -11.70 4.78 -8.61
C PRO A 55 -10.99 6.05 -8.14
N ASP A 56 -11.50 6.76 -7.15
CA ASP A 56 -11.02 8.10 -6.74
C ASP A 56 -9.52 8.14 -6.48
N LYS A 57 -8.96 7.08 -5.87
CA LYS A 57 -7.51 6.97 -5.64
C LYS A 57 -6.73 7.03 -6.94
N ALA A 58 -7.16 6.26 -7.95
CA ALA A 58 -6.50 6.24 -9.25
C ALA A 58 -6.63 7.59 -9.97
N PHE A 59 -7.81 8.22 -9.92
CA PHE A 59 -8.02 9.55 -10.51
C PHE A 59 -7.20 10.63 -9.81
N ASN A 60 -7.10 10.58 -8.49
CA ASN A 60 -6.27 11.51 -7.73
C ASN A 60 -4.80 11.36 -8.13
N ILE A 61 -4.29 10.12 -8.19
CA ILE A 61 -2.90 9.81 -8.56
C ILE A 61 -2.58 10.30 -9.98
N ARG A 62 -3.47 10.14 -10.94
CA ARG A 62 -3.27 10.60 -12.33
C ARG A 62 -3.16 12.11 -12.43
N ARG A 63 -3.84 12.86 -11.55
CA ARG A 63 -3.74 14.32 -11.48
C ARG A 63 -2.55 14.79 -10.68
N ASN A 64 -2.29 14.12 -9.55
CA ASN A 64 -1.18 14.45 -8.66
C ASN A 64 -0.55 13.13 -8.16
N PRO A 65 0.64 12.75 -8.64
CA PRO A 65 1.26 11.49 -8.29
C PRO A 65 1.76 11.42 -6.84
N ARG A 66 1.76 12.53 -6.11
CA ARG A 66 2.26 12.58 -4.73
C ARG A 66 1.35 11.81 -3.79
N VAL A 67 1.94 10.83 -3.10
CA VAL A 67 1.24 9.99 -2.15
C VAL A 67 2.06 9.78 -0.88
N SER A 68 1.38 9.35 0.18
CA SER A 68 2.03 8.84 1.38
C SER A 68 1.37 7.57 1.88
N LEU A 69 2.18 6.70 2.50
CA LEU A 69 1.74 5.50 3.19
C LEU A 69 2.27 5.58 4.63
N LEU A 70 1.38 5.64 5.61
CA LEU A 70 1.74 5.62 7.02
C LEU A 70 1.40 4.25 7.61
N PHE A 71 2.42 3.58 8.14
CA PHE A 71 2.31 2.33 8.87
C PHE A 71 2.44 2.65 10.35
N SER A 72 1.32 2.78 11.06
CA SER A 72 1.26 3.23 12.46
C SER A 72 0.61 2.22 13.40
N ASP A 73 -0.18 1.26 12.86
CA ASP A 73 -0.91 0.28 13.68
C ASP A 73 -0.25 -1.11 13.61
N PRO A 74 0.51 -1.53 14.66
CA PRO A 74 1.15 -2.83 14.71
C PRO A 74 0.19 -3.99 15.04
N THR A 75 -1.11 -3.71 15.25
CA THR A 75 -2.08 -4.71 15.72
C THR A 75 -2.12 -5.93 14.79
N GLY A 76 -1.83 -7.09 15.37
CA GLY A 76 -1.85 -8.38 14.67
C GLY A 76 -0.71 -8.60 13.68
N SER A 77 0.33 -7.77 13.68
CA SER A 77 1.54 -7.98 12.89
C SER A 77 2.43 -9.09 13.42
N GLY A 78 2.35 -9.36 14.73
CA GLY A 78 3.26 -10.29 15.42
C GLY A 78 4.65 -9.72 15.71
N LEU A 79 4.91 -8.47 15.31
CA LEU A 79 6.16 -7.79 15.62
C LEU A 79 6.13 -7.26 17.06
N PHE A 80 7.28 -7.30 17.70
CA PHE A 80 7.47 -6.70 19.02
C PHE A 80 8.10 -5.33 18.86
N ASP A 81 7.45 -4.32 19.39
CA ASP A 81 7.93 -2.93 19.44
C ASP A 81 8.46 -2.38 18.09
N PRO A 82 7.67 -2.54 16.99
CA PRO A 82 8.13 -2.13 15.67
C PRO A 82 8.13 -0.60 15.54
N PRO A 83 8.95 -0.05 14.63
CA PRO A 83 8.89 1.38 14.31
C PRO A 83 7.55 1.76 13.64
N ALA A 84 7.12 3.00 13.84
CA ALA A 84 6.16 3.64 12.94
C ALA A 84 6.89 4.12 11.68
N VAL A 85 6.30 3.93 10.50
CA VAL A 85 6.98 4.23 9.24
C VAL A 85 6.09 5.07 8.32
N LEU A 86 6.61 6.18 7.83
CA LEU A 86 5.98 7.02 6.81
C LEU A 86 6.78 6.95 5.51
N VAL A 87 6.15 6.45 4.47
CA VAL A 87 6.68 6.45 3.10
C VAL A 87 6.07 7.62 2.34
N GLN A 88 6.90 8.47 1.75
CA GLN A 88 6.49 9.51 0.82
C GLN A 88 7.04 9.17 -0.57
N GLY A 89 6.20 9.20 -1.58
CA GLY A 89 6.57 8.74 -2.92
C GLY A 89 5.71 9.29 -4.03
N ASP A 90 6.00 8.82 -5.23
CA ASP A 90 5.21 9.07 -6.42
C ASP A 90 4.51 7.79 -6.85
N ALA A 91 3.23 7.90 -7.19
CA ALA A 91 2.41 6.77 -7.62
C ALA A 91 2.03 6.88 -9.08
N VAL A 92 1.83 5.72 -9.70
CA VAL A 92 1.28 5.57 -11.05
C VAL A 92 0.06 4.66 -10.97
N ALA A 93 -1.02 5.05 -11.67
CA ALA A 93 -2.27 4.29 -11.77
C ALA A 93 -2.72 4.23 -13.24
N PRO A 94 -2.25 3.26 -14.04
CA PRO A 94 -2.64 3.09 -15.44
C PRO A 94 -4.15 2.91 -15.61
N ASP A 95 -4.67 3.21 -16.82
CA ASP A 95 -6.09 3.01 -17.15
C ASP A 95 -6.46 1.54 -17.37
N GLU A 96 -5.46 0.65 -17.43
CA GLU A 96 -5.68 -0.76 -17.66
C GLU A 96 -6.43 -1.41 -16.50
N VAL A 97 -7.61 -1.94 -16.80
CA VAL A 97 -8.40 -2.69 -15.84
C VAL A 97 -7.92 -4.14 -15.81
N LYS A 98 -7.42 -4.58 -14.68
CA LYS A 98 -7.10 -5.99 -14.42
C LYS A 98 -8.39 -6.73 -14.09
N THR A 99 -8.73 -7.74 -14.91
CA THR A 99 -9.93 -8.58 -14.74
C THR A 99 -9.61 -9.96 -14.16
N SER A 100 -8.33 -10.23 -13.95
CA SER A 100 -7.85 -11.48 -13.35
C SER A 100 -6.79 -11.19 -12.29
N ILE A 101 -6.60 -12.13 -11.39
CA ILE A 101 -5.52 -12.11 -10.39
C ILE A 101 -4.17 -12.55 -10.97
N GLY A 102 -4.11 -12.79 -12.28
CA GLY A 102 -2.90 -13.27 -12.94
C GLY A 102 -1.70 -12.35 -12.67
N GLY A 103 -0.64 -12.91 -12.07
CA GLY A 103 0.53 -12.16 -11.62
C GLY A 103 0.42 -11.57 -10.20
N PHE A 104 -0.72 -11.77 -9.51
CA PHE A 104 -0.98 -11.29 -8.14
C PHE A 104 -1.38 -12.42 -7.19
N GLU A 105 -1.18 -13.68 -7.56
CA GLU A 105 -1.64 -14.84 -6.79
C GLU A 105 -1.08 -14.84 -5.37
N ASN A 106 0.21 -14.53 -5.23
CA ASN A 106 0.87 -14.49 -3.93
C ASN A 106 0.33 -13.34 -3.06
N GLU A 107 0.11 -12.17 -3.65
CA GLU A 107 -0.42 -10.98 -2.99
C GLU A 107 -1.87 -11.22 -2.55
N VAL A 108 -2.70 -11.81 -3.39
CA VAL A 108 -4.09 -12.17 -3.06
C VAL A 108 -4.14 -13.18 -1.92
N MET A 109 -3.29 -14.21 -1.95
CA MET A 109 -3.20 -15.17 -0.84
C MET A 109 -2.75 -14.52 0.46
N LEU A 110 -1.88 -13.51 0.39
CA LEU A 110 -1.44 -12.75 1.56
C LEU A 110 -2.59 -11.89 2.12
N VAL A 111 -3.40 -11.25 1.24
CA VAL A 111 -4.62 -10.53 1.68
C VAL A 111 -5.55 -11.44 2.46
N TYR A 112 -5.86 -12.63 1.93
CA TYR A 112 -6.74 -13.58 2.61
C TYR A 112 -6.19 -14.05 3.96
N ARG A 113 -4.88 -14.22 4.08
CA ARG A 113 -4.23 -14.56 5.36
C ARG A 113 -4.31 -13.42 6.38
N ARG A 114 -4.16 -12.18 5.92
CA ARG A 114 -4.13 -10.99 6.80
C ARG A 114 -5.53 -10.45 7.09
N GLN A 115 -6.48 -10.63 6.16
CA GLN A 115 -7.85 -10.14 6.26
C GLN A 115 -8.85 -11.26 5.93
N PRO A 116 -9.10 -12.21 6.87
CA PRO A 116 -9.97 -13.37 6.61
C PRO A 116 -11.41 -13.01 6.21
N ALA A 117 -11.89 -11.82 6.59
CA ALA A 117 -13.21 -11.32 6.19
C ALA A 117 -13.38 -11.22 4.65
N GLY A 118 -12.28 -11.11 3.90
CA GLY A 118 -12.29 -11.12 2.43
C GLY A 118 -12.75 -12.44 1.82
N THR A 119 -12.62 -13.56 2.55
CA THR A 119 -13.06 -14.89 2.08
C THR A 119 -14.58 -14.99 1.93
N MET A 120 -15.36 -14.12 2.59
CA MET A 120 -16.81 -14.09 2.50
C MET A 120 -17.29 -13.79 1.06
N TYR A 121 -16.53 -13.04 0.28
CA TYR A 121 -16.85 -12.72 -1.12
C TYR A 121 -16.59 -13.86 -2.10
N THR A 122 -15.83 -14.89 -1.70
CA THR A 122 -15.50 -16.05 -2.55
C THR A 122 -16.25 -17.31 -2.18
N SER A 123 -16.96 -17.32 -1.04
CA SER A 123 -17.58 -18.53 -0.47
C SER A 123 -18.91 -18.92 -1.09
N ASN A 124 -19.57 -18.05 -1.87
CA ASN A 124 -20.89 -18.29 -2.47
C ASN A 124 -20.86 -18.00 -3.98
N PRO A 125 -21.26 -18.94 -4.86
CA PRO A 125 -21.31 -18.76 -6.31
C PRO A 125 -22.14 -17.54 -6.77
N ALA A 126 -23.25 -17.24 -6.09
CA ALA A 126 -24.10 -16.10 -6.40
C ALA A 126 -23.39 -14.76 -6.04
N MET A 127 -22.73 -14.71 -4.89
CA MET A 127 -21.92 -13.56 -4.50
C MET A 127 -20.74 -13.34 -5.46
N ARG A 128 -20.19 -14.43 -5.99
CA ARG A 128 -19.10 -14.39 -6.97
C ARG A 128 -19.54 -13.72 -8.28
N TRP A 129 -20.74 -14.03 -8.77
CA TRP A 129 -21.29 -13.40 -9.97
C TRP A 129 -21.59 -11.90 -9.74
N PHE A 130 -22.14 -11.52 -8.58
CA PHE A 130 -22.39 -10.13 -8.22
C PHE A 130 -21.10 -9.34 -7.92
N SER A 131 -20.01 -10.01 -7.59
CA SER A 131 -18.74 -9.36 -7.23
C SER A 131 -17.72 -9.30 -8.37
N ASP A 132 -18.06 -9.76 -9.58
CA ASP A 132 -17.14 -9.68 -10.73
C ASP A 132 -16.60 -8.26 -10.95
N TRP A 133 -17.45 -7.24 -10.82
CA TRP A 133 -17.01 -5.84 -10.89
C TRP A 133 -16.07 -5.44 -9.72
N TYR A 134 -16.21 -6.06 -8.55
CA TYR A 134 -15.31 -5.82 -7.41
C TYR A 134 -13.91 -6.37 -7.69
N PHE A 135 -13.82 -7.45 -8.45
CA PHE A 135 -12.54 -8.05 -8.86
C PHE A 135 -11.89 -7.33 -10.06
N MET A 136 -12.62 -6.43 -10.74
CA MET A 136 -12.01 -5.53 -11.70
C MET A 136 -11.21 -4.45 -10.96
N ARG A 137 -9.90 -4.43 -11.16
CA ARG A 137 -8.97 -3.60 -10.38
C ARG A 137 -8.14 -2.70 -11.26
N LEU A 138 -7.89 -1.50 -10.76
CA LEU A 138 -6.83 -0.63 -11.24
C LEU A 138 -5.61 -0.83 -10.35
N GLU A 139 -4.48 -1.12 -10.97
CA GLU A 139 -3.20 -1.26 -10.27
C GLU A 139 -2.66 0.12 -9.90
N ILE A 140 -2.06 0.21 -8.72
CA ILE A 140 -1.35 1.40 -8.23
C ILE A 140 0.04 0.96 -7.82
N THR A 141 1.06 1.51 -8.45
CA THR A 141 2.46 1.31 -8.08
C THR A 141 3.02 2.58 -7.47
N VAL A 142 3.60 2.47 -6.28
CA VAL A 142 4.23 3.59 -5.56
C VAL A 142 5.75 3.40 -5.54
N THR A 143 6.47 4.40 -6.02
CA THR A 143 7.93 4.47 -5.93
C THR A 143 8.30 5.40 -4.78
N PRO A 144 8.90 4.89 -3.68
CA PRO A 144 9.33 5.71 -2.56
C PRO A 144 10.41 6.71 -2.99
N ARG A 145 10.30 7.94 -2.49
CA ARG A 145 11.34 8.97 -2.60
C ARG A 145 12.02 9.17 -1.27
N ARG A 146 11.25 9.02 -0.18
CA ARG A 146 11.69 9.26 1.17
C ARG A 146 10.94 8.34 2.12
N ILE A 147 11.66 7.74 3.06
CA ILE A 147 11.09 6.93 4.15
C ILE A 147 11.55 7.57 5.46
N LEU A 148 10.60 7.90 6.32
CA LEU A 148 10.84 8.33 7.69
C LEU A 148 10.39 7.21 8.61
N PHE A 149 11.14 6.95 9.68
CA PHE A 149 10.69 5.99 10.67
C PHE A 149 11.04 6.44 12.08
N TRP A 150 10.16 6.12 13.01
CA TRP A 150 10.28 6.41 14.43
C TRP A 150 10.49 5.09 15.16
N GLU A 151 11.66 4.92 15.73
CA GLU A 151 12.01 3.74 16.55
C GLU A 151 10.99 3.59 17.68
N HIS A 152 10.62 2.36 18.00
CA HIS A 152 9.64 2.04 19.06
C HIS A 152 8.28 2.72 18.89
N GLY A 153 7.94 3.22 17.69
CA GLY A 153 6.70 3.98 17.45
C GLY A 153 6.62 5.32 18.20
N ASP A 154 7.73 5.83 18.74
CA ASP A 154 7.77 7.10 19.47
C ASP A 154 7.72 8.30 18.50
N LEU A 155 6.51 8.75 18.18
CA LEU A 155 6.25 9.87 17.27
C LEU A 155 6.72 11.24 17.82
N PHE A 156 7.13 11.32 19.09
CA PHE A 156 7.71 12.54 19.68
C PHE A 156 9.22 12.64 19.42
N ALA A 157 9.86 11.53 19.09
CA ALA A 157 11.26 11.51 18.70
C ALA A 157 11.48 12.08 17.29
N THR A 158 12.70 12.51 17.00
CA THR A 158 13.09 12.88 15.63
C THR A 158 13.19 11.62 14.78
N PRO A 159 12.47 11.51 13.63
CA PRO A 159 12.54 10.31 12.80
C PRO A 159 13.91 10.15 12.14
N ALA A 160 14.35 8.92 11.99
CA ALA A 160 15.40 8.58 11.06
C ALA A 160 14.86 8.67 9.61
N VAL A 161 15.74 9.01 8.67
CA VAL A 161 15.36 9.26 7.28
C VAL A 161 16.21 8.42 6.33
N VAL A 162 15.53 7.70 5.41
CA VAL A 162 16.15 7.06 4.26
C VAL A 162 15.65 7.76 2.99
N GLU A 163 16.55 8.35 2.23
CA GLU A 163 16.25 9.03 0.97
C GLU A 163 16.81 8.24 -0.21
N ALA A 164 16.14 8.35 -1.36
CA ALA A 164 16.68 7.82 -2.61
C ALA A 164 17.93 8.62 -2.98
N ILE A 165 19.08 7.95 -3.05
CA ILE A 165 20.31 8.57 -3.55
C ILE A 165 20.13 8.74 -5.06
N HIS A 166 19.86 9.95 -5.50
CA HIS A 166 19.99 10.33 -6.89
C HIS A 166 21.49 10.40 -7.20
N VAL A 167 22.05 9.34 -7.77
CA VAL A 167 23.36 9.45 -8.43
C VAL A 167 23.09 10.23 -9.72
N GLY A 168 23.51 11.48 -9.73
CA GLY A 168 23.47 12.37 -10.90
C GLY A 168 24.38 11.88 -12.03
#